data_7219d24bb8d071c56e46b24b72002735
#
_entry.id   7219d24bb8d071c56e46b24b72002735
#
_cell.length_a   1.000
_cell.length_b   1.000
_cell.length_c   1.000
_cell.angle_alpha   90.00
_cell.angle_beta   90.00
_cell.angle_gamma   90.00
#
_symmetry.space_group_name_H-M   'P 1'
#
loop_
_entity.id
_entity.type
_entity.pdbx_description
1 polymer ?
#
loop_
_entity_poly.entity_id
_entity_poly.type
_entity_poly.pdbx_seq_one_letter_code
_entity_poly.pdbx_strand_id
1 'polypeptide(L)'
;MNRVTRGVISYFDTGKTPSDEEPERFYHGLVLGLMVDQVDNYILSSNRESGFGRYDIMLEPIDKNNEKYPGIVIEFKVFNQKKEDTLEETVKNALRQIDEKNYDAELIKRGVKEENIQHYGFAFRGKEVLIDGR
;
A
#
# COMPACT_ATOMS: atom_id res chain seq x y z
N MET A 1 -12.20 13.49 -4.12
CA MET A 1 -11.65 12.49 -3.41
C MET A 1 -11.72 11.24 -4.08
N ASN A 2 -10.77 10.64 -4.02
CA ASN A 2 -10.71 9.41 -4.63
C ASN A 2 -10.62 8.32 -3.68
N ARG A 3 -11.47 7.44 -3.85
CA ARG A 3 -11.53 6.27 -3.05
C ARG A 3 -11.19 5.10 -3.93
N VAL A 4 -10.32 4.25 -3.45
CA VAL A 4 -10.04 3.01 -4.15
C VAL A 4 -11.28 2.16 -4.15
N THR A 5 -11.62 1.60 -5.29
CA THR A 5 -12.68 0.64 -5.36
C THR A 5 -12.22 -0.62 -4.63
N ARG A 6 -13.00 -1.04 -3.66
CA ARG A 6 -12.71 -2.26 -2.94
C ARG A 6 -12.91 -3.44 -3.89
N GLY A 7 -11.96 -4.33 -3.90
CA GLY A 7 -12.06 -5.51 -4.74
C GLY A 7 -11.09 -6.59 -4.33
N VAL A 8 -11.39 -7.80 -4.75
CA VAL A 8 -10.49 -8.94 -4.59
C VAL A 8 -9.93 -9.25 -5.96
N ILE A 9 -8.61 -9.30 -6.04
CA ILE A 9 -7.91 -9.57 -7.29
C ILE A 9 -7.19 -10.89 -7.17
N SER A 10 -7.41 -11.76 -8.13
CA SER A 10 -6.63 -12.98 -8.26
C SER A 10 -5.59 -12.71 -9.33
N TYR A 11 -4.40 -12.32 -8.93
CA TYR A 11 -3.43 -11.77 -9.86
C TYR A 11 -2.45 -12.79 -10.40
N PHE A 12 -2.42 -14.00 -9.86
CA PHE A 12 -1.55 -15.02 -10.38
C PHE A 12 -2.31 -16.27 -10.73
N ASP A 13 -2.10 -16.71 -11.94
CA ASP A 13 -2.60 -18.00 -12.40
C ASP A 13 -1.43 -18.77 -12.97
N THR A 14 -0.50 -19.13 -12.10
CA THR A 14 0.74 -19.77 -12.51
C THR A 14 0.75 -21.27 -12.24
N GLY A 15 -0.33 -21.79 -11.64
CA GLY A 15 -0.37 -23.19 -11.25
C GLY A 15 0.51 -23.53 -10.06
N LYS A 16 1.15 -22.58 -9.47
CA LYS A 16 1.97 -22.78 -8.28
C LYS A 16 1.13 -22.70 -7.03
N THR A 17 1.54 -23.41 -5.99
CA THR A 17 0.93 -23.24 -4.68
C THR A 17 1.16 -21.81 -4.19
N PRO A 18 0.18 -21.23 -3.49
CA PRO A 18 0.40 -19.94 -2.86
C PRO A 18 1.60 -20.01 -1.93
N SER A 19 2.43 -18.97 -1.97
CA SER A 19 3.61 -18.91 -1.14
C SER A 19 3.78 -17.50 -0.60
N ASP A 20 4.67 -17.35 0.37
CA ASP A 20 5.00 -16.04 0.93
C ASP A 20 5.70 -15.14 -0.08
N GLU A 21 6.10 -15.69 -1.23
CA GLU A 21 6.75 -14.92 -2.29
C GLU A 21 5.76 -14.10 -3.11
N GLU A 22 4.47 -14.46 -3.11
CA GLU A 22 3.46 -13.76 -3.91
C GLU A 22 3.33 -12.29 -3.51
N PRO A 23 3.21 -11.94 -2.22
CA PRO A 23 3.15 -10.55 -1.81
C PRO A 23 4.41 -9.78 -2.20
N GLU A 24 5.56 -10.41 -2.09
CA GLU A 24 6.83 -9.78 -2.44
C GLU A 24 6.92 -9.48 -3.92
N ARG A 25 6.50 -10.40 -4.77
CA ARG A 25 6.46 -10.18 -6.21
C ARG A 25 5.53 -9.04 -6.59
N PHE A 26 4.36 -9.03 -5.97
CA PHE A 26 3.39 -7.97 -6.22
C PHE A 26 3.97 -6.62 -5.82
N TYR A 27 4.59 -6.56 -4.65
CA TYR A 27 5.22 -5.35 -4.14
C TYR A 27 6.30 -4.84 -5.11
N HIS A 28 7.20 -5.72 -5.54
CA HIS A 28 8.26 -5.33 -6.47
C HIS A 28 7.70 -4.85 -7.81
N GLY A 29 6.70 -5.54 -8.34
CA GLY A 29 6.06 -5.14 -9.59
C GLY A 29 5.40 -3.77 -9.47
N LEU A 30 4.71 -3.52 -8.37
CA LEU A 30 4.06 -2.24 -8.13
C LEU A 30 5.09 -1.12 -7.99
N VAL A 31 6.15 -1.35 -7.23
CA VAL A 31 7.22 -0.35 -7.07
C VAL A 31 7.83 0.00 -8.41
N LEU A 32 8.18 -1.01 -9.22
CA LEU A 32 8.75 -0.75 -10.54
C LEU A 32 7.79 0.01 -11.44
N GLY A 33 6.52 -0.37 -11.44
CA GLY A 33 5.50 0.31 -12.23
C GLY A 33 5.34 1.77 -11.83
N LEU A 34 5.30 2.03 -10.53
CA LEU A 34 5.18 3.39 -10.03
C LEU A 34 6.43 4.22 -10.32
N MET A 35 7.61 3.62 -10.24
CA MET A 35 8.84 4.33 -10.56
C MET A 35 8.88 4.78 -12.01
N VAL A 36 8.37 3.96 -12.92
CA VAL A 36 8.34 4.31 -14.34
C VAL A 36 7.21 5.29 -14.64
N ASP A 37 6.02 5.03 -14.09
CA ASP A 37 4.82 5.78 -14.46
C ASP A 37 4.71 7.13 -13.76
N GLN A 38 5.20 7.24 -12.55
CA GLN A 38 4.99 8.43 -11.72
C GLN A 38 6.25 9.22 -11.41
N VAL A 39 7.34 8.93 -12.10
CA VAL A 39 8.64 9.56 -11.83
C VAL A 39 8.60 11.08 -11.97
N ASP A 40 7.75 11.60 -12.84
CA ASP A 40 7.65 13.05 -13.07
C ASP A 40 6.77 13.76 -12.04
N ASN A 41 5.96 13.02 -11.31
CA ASN A 41 4.95 13.59 -10.41
C ASN A 41 5.22 13.30 -8.95
N TYR A 42 5.98 12.25 -8.65
CA TYR A 42 6.16 11.76 -7.28
C TYR A 42 7.58 11.36 -6.96
N ILE A 43 7.94 11.57 -5.70
CA ILE A 43 9.11 10.95 -5.11
C ILE A 43 8.61 9.70 -4.38
N LEU A 44 9.15 8.56 -4.74
CA LEU A 44 8.74 7.28 -4.17
C LEU A 44 9.73 6.84 -3.10
N SER A 45 9.21 6.46 -1.95
CA SER A 45 10.00 5.83 -0.88
C SER A 45 9.35 4.49 -0.55
N SER A 46 10.16 3.47 -0.37
CA SER A 46 9.64 2.17 -0.01
C SER A 46 10.44 1.58 1.14
N ASN A 47 9.75 0.89 2.02
CA ASN A 47 10.34 0.21 3.14
C ASN A 47 9.94 -1.25 3.13
N ARG A 48 10.90 -2.09 3.47
CA ARG A 48 10.68 -3.51 3.58
C ARG A 48 11.31 -3.98 4.88
N GLU A 49 10.48 -4.47 5.80
CA GLU A 49 10.99 -5.07 7.03
C GLU A 49 11.25 -6.53 6.77
N SER A 50 12.53 -6.90 6.71
CA SER A 50 12.90 -8.28 6.46
C SER A 50 12.43 -9.17 7.60
N GLY A 51 11.92 -10.33 7.26
CA GLY A 51 11.47 -11.32 8.22
C GLY A 51 10.03 -11.22 8.66
N PHE A 52 9.33 -10.15 8.31
CA PHE A 52 7.95 -9.94 8.78
C PHE A 52 6.93 -9.80 7.67
N GLY A 53 7.33 -9.86 6.41
CA GLY A 53 6.41 -9.71 5.30
C GLY A 53 5.71 -8.37 5.30
N ARG A 54 6.34 -7.35 5.84
CA ARG A 54 5.79 -6.00 5.87
C ARG A 54 6.47 -5.14 4.84
N TYR A 55 5.66 -4.49 4.05
CA TYR A 55 6.12 -3.59 3.01
C TYR A 55 5.27 -2.35 3.05
N ASP A 56 5.87 -1.20 2.83
CA ASP A 56 5.11 0.02 2.66
C ASP A 56 5.71 0.87 1.55
N ILE A 57 4.88 1.71 0.98
CA ILE A 57 5.27 2.64 -0.07
C ILE A 57 4.70 4.00 0.30
N MET A 58 5.51 5.02 0.19
CA MET A 58 5.06 6.40 0.37
C MET A 58 5.35 7.17 -0.90
N LEU A 59 4.34 7.86 -1.40
CA LEU A 59 4.44 8.70 -2.59
C LEU A 59 4.28 10.15 -2.17
N GLU A 60 5.35 10.91 -2.34
CA GLU A 60 5.36 12.33 -2.03
C GLU A 60 5.21 13.11 -3.34
N PRO A 61 4.15 13.94 -3.48
CA PRO A 61 4.01 14.73 -4.70
C PRO A 61 5.14 15.75 -4.83
N ILE A 62 5.66 15.89 -6.03
CA ILE A 62 6.69 16.90 -6.30
C ILE A 62 6.07 18.30 -6.22
N ASP A 63 4.88 18.48 -6.81
CA ASP A 63 4.14 19.74 -6.72
C ASP A 63 3.10 19.64 -5.61
N LYS A 64 3.46 20.11 -4.42
CA LYS A 64 2.61 20.00 -3.24
C LYS A 64 1.43 20.98 -3.26
N ASN A 65 1.45 21.94 -4.15
CA ASN A 65 0.36 22.90 -4.29
C ASN A 65 -0.73 22.40 -5.23
N ASN A 66 -0.50 21.30 -5.92
CA ASN A 66 -1.46 20.74 -6.85
C ASN A 66 -2.23 19.60 -6.19
N GLU A 67 -3.47 19.88 -5.82
CA GLU A 67 -4.32 18.89 -5.13
C GLU A 67 -4.63 17.66 -5.98
N LYS A 68 -4.40 17.73 -7.28
CA LYS A 68 -4.54 16.59 -8.17
C LYS A 68 -3.55 15.47 -7.83
N TYR A 69 -2.43 15.80 -7.18
CA TYR A 69 -1.42 14.83 -6.78
C TYR A 69 -1.37 14.71 -5.27
N PRO A 70 -2.20 13.85 -4.68
CA PRO A 70 -2.20 13.67 -3.22
C PRO A 70 -0.94 12.95 -2.76
N GLY A 71 -0.61 13.12 -1.49
CA GLY A 71 0.32 12.23 -0.83
C GLY A 71 -0.33 10.87 -0.65
N ILE A 72 0.40 9.80 -0.84
CA ILE A 72 -0.16 8.46 -0.79
C ILE A 72 0.71 7.57 0.08
N VAL A 73 0.07 6.83 0.98
CA VAL A 73 0.74 5.83 1.80
C VAL A 73 0.06 4.49 1.56
N ILE A 74 0.85 3.49 1.25
CA ILE A 74 0.35 2.13 0.99
C ILE A 74 1.02 1.19 1.97
N GLU A 75 0.23 0.39 2.67
CA GLU A 75 0.73 -0.65 3.57
C GLU A 75 0.31 -2.01 3.02
N PHE A 76 1.26 -2.93 2.92
CA PHE A 76 1.04 -4.31 2.48
C PHE A 76 1.03 -5.20 3.71
N LYS A 77 0.04 -6.06 3.82
CA LYS A 77 -0.05 -6.98 4.94
C LYS A 77 -0.53 -8.34 4.49
N VAL A 78 0.08 -9.39 5.05
CA VAL A 78 -0.31 -10.77 4.78
C VAL A 78 -1.34 -11.20 5.83
N PHE A 79 -2.38 -11.88 5.39
CA PHE A 79 -3.41 -12.42 6.27
C PHE A 79 -2.79 -13.34 7.33
N ASN A 80 -3.18 -13.12 8.58
CA ASN A 80 -2.72 -13.92 9.71
C ASN A 80 -3.91 -14.63 10.33
N GLN A 81 -4.06 -15.92 10.02
CA GLN A 81 -5.22 -16.69 10.45
C GLN A 81 -5.31 -16.85 11.97
N LYS A 82 -4.25 -16.57 12.71
CA LYS A 82 -4.28 -16.62 14.17
C LYS A 82 -4.91 -15.39 14.79
N LYS A 83 -4.90 -14.27 14.07
CA LYS A 83 -5.39 -12.99 14.59
C LYS A 83 -6.55 -12.43 13.79
N GLU A 84 -6.78 -12.94 12.60
CA GLU A 84 -7.77 -12.38 11.68
C GLU A 84 -8.64 -13.49 11.14
N ASP A 85 -9.93 -13.21 10.99
CA ASP A 85 -10.87 -14.18 10.44
C ASP A 85 -11.13 -13.95 8.95
N THR A 86 -10.97 -12.71 8.49
CA THR A 86 -11.26 -12.35 7.11
C THR A 86 -10.17 -11.47 6.53
N LEU A 87 -10.11 -11.44 5.20
CA LEU A 87 -9.18 -10.58 4.49
C LEU A 87 -9.54 -9.10 4.69
N GLU A 88 -10.81 -8.80 4.92
CA GLU A 88 -11.27 -7.45 5.27
C GLU A 88 -10.64 -6.96 6.57
N GLU A 89 -10.48 -7.84 7.54
CA GLU A 89 -9.81 -7.48 8.79
C GLU A 89 -8.33 -7.19 8.56
N THR A 90 -7.70 -7.93 7.64
CA THR A 90 -6.30 -7.70 7.28
C THR A 90 -6.12 -6.31 6.70
N VAL A 91 -7.03 -5.90 5.80
CA VAL A 91 -6.99 -4.56 5.22
C VAL A 91 -7.16 -3.50 6.29
N LYS A 92 -8.11 -3.69 7.20
CA LYS A 92 -8.33 -2.74 8.29
C LYS A 92 -7.09 -2.61 9.17
N ASN A 93 -6.43 -3.72 9.43
CA ASN A 93 -5.20 -3.71 10.22
C ASN A 93 -4.06 -3.01 9.47
N ALA A 94 -3.98 -3.18 8.16
CA ALA A 94 -3.00 -2.47 7.36
C ALA A 94 -3.22 -0.96 7.43
N LEU A 95 -4.47 -0.52 7.27
CA LEU A 95 -4.81 0.90 7.36
C LEU A 95 -4.52 1.46 8.75
N ARG A 96 -4.80 0.69 9.79
CA ARG A 96 -4.51 1.10 11.16
C ARG A 96 -3.00 1.25 11.39
N GLN A 97 -2.20 0.38 10.80
CA GLN A 97 -0.75 0.49 10.91
C GLN A 97 -0.20 1.77 10.29
N ILE A 98 -0.81 2.24 9.22
CA ILE A 98 -0.43 3.53 8.64
C ILE A 98 -0.60 4.64 9.68
N ASP A 99 -1.71 4.63 10.41
CA ASP A 99 -1.95 5.62 11.45
C ASP A 99 -0.95 5.47 12.60
N GLU A 100 -0.70 4.25 13.04
CA GLU A 100 0.20 3.99 14.16
C GLU A 100 1.65 4.39 13.86
N LYS A 101 2.10 4.16 12.64
CA LYS A 101 3.44 4.54 12.22
C LYS A 101 3.56 6.03 11.91
N ASN A 102 2.42 6.72 11.80
CA ASN A 102 2.36 8.16 11.60
C ASN A 102 3.13 8.64 10.36
N TYR A 103 2.95 7.96 9.26
CA TYR A 103 3.56 8.38 8.00
C TYR A 103 3.08 9.75 7.54
N ASP A 104 1.86 10.12 7.93
CA ASP A 104 1.29 11.41 7.56
C ASP A 104 2.13 12.56 8.09
N ALA A 105 2.68 12.42 9.29
CA ALA A 105 3.52 13.46 9.87
C ALA A 105 4.72 13.75 8.99
N GLU A 106 5.30 12.73 8.38
CA GLU A 106 6.43 12.90 7.48
C GLU A 106 6.04 13.66 6.22
N LEU A 107 4.91 13.31 5.63
CA LEU A 107 4.39 13.99 4.44
C LEU A 107 4.02 15.43 4.75
N ILE A 108 3.37 15.67 5.88
CA ILE A 108 3.00 17.02 6.32
C ILE A 108 4.24 17.88 6.53
N LYS A 109 5.26 17.31 7.15
CA LYS A 109 6.52 17.99 7.37
C LYS A 109 7.17 18.41 6.05
N ARG A 110 6.96 17.63 5.00
CA ARG A 110 7.49 17.93 3.67
C ARG A 110 6.60 18.84 2.84
N GLY A 111 5.50 19.30 3.40
CA GLY A 111 4.64 20.30 2.76
C GLY A 111 3.34 19.78 2.17
N VAL A 112 3.02 18.51 2.36
CA VAL A 112 1.75 17.97 1.90
C VAL A 112 0.66 18.34 2.90
N LYS A 113 -0.49 18.79 2.40
CA LYS A 113 -1.62 19.13 3.26
C LYS A 113 -2.26 17.85 3.79
N GLU A 114 -2.60 17.84 5.07
CA GLU A 114 -3.20 16.68 5.72
C GLU A 114 -4.44 16.19 4.98
N GLU A 115 -5.30 17.11 4.55
CA GLU A 115 -6.53 16.74 3.83
C GLU A 115 -6.26 16.16 2.45
N ASN A 116 -5.03 16.23 1.96
CA ASN A 116 -4.65 15.71 0.65
C ASN A 116 -3.74 14.50 0.75
N ILE A 117 -3.92 13.68 1.78
CA ILE A 117 -3.19 12.44 1.97
C ILE A 117 -4.18 11.28 1.90
N GLN A 118 -3.84 10.27 1.12
CA GLN A 118 -4.65 9.07 0.96
C GLN A 118 -3.91 7.85 1.46
N HIS A 119 -4.66 6.94 2.07
CA HIS A 119 -4.12 5.68 2.62
C HIS A 119 -4.73 4.50 1.89
N TYR A 120 -3.90 3.53 1.55
CA TYR A 120 -4.37 2.29 0.94
C TYR A 120 -3.77 1.10 1.68
N GLY A 121 -4.62 0.13 1.98
CA GLY A 121 -4.19 -1.14 2.54
C GLY A 121 -4.31 -2.22 1.48
N PHE A 122 -3.28 -3.02 1.35
CA PHE A 122 -3.25 -4.17 0.45
C PHE A 122 -3.10 -5.42 1.30
N ALA A 123 -4.11 -6.27 1.28
CA ALA A 123 -4.13 -7.50 2.08
C ALA A 123 -3.98 -8.71 1.16
N PHE A 124 -3.11 -9.62 1.56
CA PHE A 124 -2.79 -10.80 0.75
C PHE A 124 -3.13 -12.08 1.48
N ARG A 125 -3.76 -13.00 0.76
CA ARG A 125 -3.99 -14.35 1.25
C ARG A 125 -3.83 -15.31 0.07
N GLY A 126 -2.71 -16.03 0.03
CA GLY A 126 -2.39 -16.86 -1.12
C GLY A 126 -2.30 -16.00 -2.39
N LYS A 127 -3.13 -16.31 -3.38
CA LYS A 127 -3.17 -15.56 -4.63
C LYS A 127 -4.18 -14.42 -4.63
N GLU A 128 -4.85 -14.20 -3.53
CA GLU A 128 -5.86 -13.16 -3.41
C GLU A 128 -5.29 -11.87 -2.88
N VAL A 129 -5.74 -10.76 -3.41
CA VAL A 129 -5.40 -9.43 -2.91
C VAL A 129 -6.69 -8.65 -2.71
N LEU A 130 -6.87 -8.10 -1.53
CA LEU A 130 -7.96 -7.18 -1.25
C LEU A 130 -7.36 -5.80 -1.00
N ILE A 131 -7.90 -4.81 -1.70
CA ILE A 131 -7.41 -3.44 -1.60
C ILE A 131 -8.53 -2.54 -1.11
N ASP A 132 -8.24 -1.71 -0.13
CA ASP A 132 -9.18 -0.71 0.34
C ASP A 132 -8.41 0.57 0.67
N GLY A 133 -9.13 1.68 0.66
CA GLY A 133 -8.52 2.97 0.91
C GLY A 133 -9.41 3.92 1.67
N ARG A 134 -8.76 4.97 2.19
CA ARG A 134 -9.46 6.06 2.87
C ARG A 134 -8.66 7.36 2.85
#